data_449674b4655610db336cce10f50d5aec
#
_entry.id   449674b4655610db336cce10f50d5aec
#
_cell.length_a   1.000
_cell.length_b   1.000
_cell.length_c   1.000
_cell.angle_alpha   90.00
_cell.angle_beta   90.00
_cell.angle_gamma   90.00
#
_symmetry.space_group_name_H-M   'P 1'
#
loop_
_entity.id
_entity.type
_entity.pdbx_description
1 polymer ?
#
loop_
_entity_poly.entity_id
_entity_poly.type
_entity_poly.pdbx_seq_one_letter_code
_entity_poly.pdbx_strand_id
1 'polypeptide(L)'
;IMLGDSLLSQKEDSITADNYNTLEVPLKCDFRFTMSDGTKVWINAGSTLKYPAKFAADSRTVYASGEIYLEVAKDAERPFYVVVDGITVKVLGTSFNIRAYADENETKVTLLEGKIAAQINDKEYTLTPGKQLKCDKTFGGPSVRTVDPAEIVSWTRGYYIFKKARLQEVANTLKNWYGVNIVLSSGASDIIYTGVVNKEEKLEVFLRRLEEVSNVKCNCNGKFVTIY
;
A
#
# COMPACT_ATOMS: atom_id res chain seq x y z
N ILE A 1 53.24 8.51 40.60
CA ILE A 1 52.15 7.55 40.37
C ILE A 1 51.11 8.34 39.56
N MET A 2 51.06 8.08 38.27
CA MET A 2 50.11 8.70 37.33
C MET A 2 48.96 7.73 37.09
N LEU A 3 47.72 8.18 37.33
CA LEU A 3 46.51 7.48 37.00
C LEU A 3 46.13 7.86 35.59
N GLY A 4 45.99 6.85 34.72
CA GLY A 4 45.62 7.01 33.33
C GLY A 4 44.12 7.26 33.17
N ASP A 5 43.78 8.33 32.41
CA ASP A 5 42.44 8.60 31.91
C ASP A 5 42.07 7.55 30.85
N SER A 6 41.11 6.74 31.20
CA SER A 6 40.47 5.82 30.27
C SER A 6 39.40 6.58 29.50
N LEU A 7 39.69 7.00 28.28
CA LEU A 7 38.75 7.50 27.32
C LEU A 7 37.81 6.34 26.91
N LEU A 8 36.57 6.38 27.43
CA LEU A 8 35.48 5.59 26.92
C LEU A 8 35.09 6.15 25.56
N SER A 9 35.64 5.54 24.51
CA SER A 9 35.18 5.71 23.15
C SER A 9 33.73 5.19 23.06
N GLN A 10 32.77 6.10 23.01
CA GLN A 10 31.43 5.74 22.59
C GLN A 10 31.50 5.36 21.09
N LYS A 11 31.38 4.08 20.84
CA LYS A 11 31.15 3.54 19.50
C LYS A 11 29.78 4.05 19.06
N GLU A 12 29.73 5.02 18.16
CA GLU A 12 28.53 5.29 17.38
C GLU A 12 28.20 4.00 16.61
N ASP A 13 27.12 3.33 17.00
CA ASP A 13 26.58 2.20 16.25
C ASP A 13 26.13 2.74 14.89
N SER A 14 27.00 2.62 13.89
CA SER A 14 26.63 2.77 12.50
C SER A 14 25.50 1.80 12.19
N ILE A 15 24.32 2.31 11.84
CA ILE A 15 23.19 1.51 11.37
C ILE A 15 23.61 0.86 10.06
N THR A 16 24.14 -0.35 10.13
CA THR A 16 24.50 -1.16 8.97
C THR A 16 23.22 -1.74 8.35
N ALA A 17 23.27 -2.07 7.06
CA ALA A 17 22.17 -2.64 6.28
C ALA A 17 21.54 -3.92 6.89
N ASP A 18 22.15 -4.50 7.91
CA ASP A 18 21.77 -5.76 8.55
C ASP A 18 20.67 -5.65 9.61
N ASN A 19 20.19 -4.44 9.95
CA ASN A 19 19.23 -4.23 11.03
C ASN A 19 17.78 -4.00 10.57
N TYR A 20 17.42 -4.42 9.34
CA TYR A 20 16.04 -4.34 8.85
C TYR A 20 15.30 -5.66 9.03
N ASN A 21 14.09 -5.58 9.57
CA ASN A 21 13.12 -6.67 9.54
C ASN A 21 12.36 -6.63 8.22
N THR A 22 12.02 -7.79 7.68
CA THR A 22 11.11 -7.92 6.54
C THR A 22 9.84 -8.62 7.00
N LEU A 23 8.70 -7.97 6.84
CA LEU A 23 7.39 -8.53 7.11
C LEU A 23 6.67 -8.77 5.80
N GLU A 24 6.42 -10.03 5.48
CA GLU A 24 5.67 -10.47 4.30
C GLU A 24 4.31 -10.97 4.74
N VAL A 25 3.25 -10.37 4.18
CA VAL A 25 1.88 -10.80 4.42
C VAL A 25 1.42 -11.65 3.24
N PRO A 26 1.09 -12.93 3.46
CA PRO A 26 0.68 -13.82 2.39
C PRO A 26 -0.67 -13.40 1.79
N LEU A 27 -1.02 -13.98 0.64
CA LEU A 27 -2.36 -13.85 0.07
C LEU A 27 -3.43 -14.32 1.06
N LYS A 28 -4.64 -13.78 1.00
CA LYS A 28 -5.79 -14.06 1.87
C LYS A 28 -5.64 -13.59 3.32
N CYS A 29 -4.61 -12.84 3.64
CA CYS A 29 -4.34 -12.32 4.97
C CYS A 29 -4.15 -10.82 4.92
N ASP A 30 -4.41 -10.17 6.04
CA ASP A 30 -3.88 -8.84 6.34
C ASP A 30 -3.23 -8.85 7.72
N PHE A 31 -2.42 -7.85 7.99
CA PHE A 31 -1.72 -7.73 9.26
C PHE A 31 -1.68 -6.27 9.71
N ARG A 32 -1.71 -6.06 11.03
CA ARG A 32 -1.55 -4.72 11.61
C ARG A 32 -0.62 -4.77 12.82
N PHE A 33 0.19 -3.75 12.98
CA PHE A 33 1.06 -3.60 14.14
C PHE A 33 1.43 -2.13 14.36
N THR A 34 2.12 -1.86 15.46
CA THR A 34 2.68 -0.54 15.78
C THR A 34 4.18 -0.63 15.81
N MET A 35 4.86 0.27 15.11
CA MET A 35 6.31 0.39 15.09
C MET A 35 6.84 1.01 16.40
N SER A 36 8.16 0.96 16.59
CA SER A 36 8.83 1.48 17.79
C SER A 36 8.68 3.00 18.00
N ASP A 37 8.40 3.76 16.93
CA ASP A 37 8.13 5.21 16.98
C ASP A 37 6.66 5.56 17.24
N GLY A 38 5.78 4.55 17.39
CA GLY A 38 4.34 4.72 17.56
C GLY A 38 3.55 4.79 16.24
N THR A 39 4.20 4.69 15.08
CA THR A 39 3.54 4.61 13.78
C THR A 39 2.72 3.33 13.68
N LYS A 40 1.43 3.45 13.35
CA LYS A 40 0.55 2.31 13.13
C LYS A 40 0.55 1.93 11.65
N VAL A 41 0.58 0.63 11.40
CA VAL A 41 0.69 0.06 10.06
C VAL A 41 -0.36 -1.02 9.85
N TRP A 42 -1.06 -0.95 8.72
CA TRP A 42 -1.90 -2.02 8.18
C TRP A 42 -1.30 -2.47 6.86
N ILE A 43 -1.14 -3.76 6.69
CA ILE A 43 -0.54 -4.38 5.51
C ILE A 43 -1.56 -5.34 4.90
N ASN A 44 -1.91 -5.12 3.64
CA ASN A 44 -2.89 -5.93 2.92
C ASN A 44 -2.26 -7.21 2.34
N ALA A 45 -3.09 -8.11 1.84
CA ALA A 45 -2.69 -9.39 1.26
C ALA A 45 -1.65 -9.23 0.14
N GLY A 46 -0.63 -10.10 0.12
CA GLY A 46 0.41 -10.10 -0.90
C GLY A 46 1.37 -8.90 -0.82
N SER A 47 1.52 -8.29 0.35
CA SER A 47 2.34 -7.09 0.54
C SER A 47 3.54 -7.35 1.42
N THR A 48 4.57 -6.53 1.25
CA THR A 48 5.84 -6.62 2.00
C THR A 48 6.21 -5.26 2.55
N LEU A 49 6.67 -5.23 3.80
CA LEU A 49 7.23 -4.06 4.45
C LEU A 49 8.59 -4.38 5.04
N LYS A 50 9.62 -3.63 4.64
CA LYS A 50 10.96 -3.71 5.22
C LYS A 50 11.18 -2.46 6.07
N TYR A 51 11.48 -2.64 7.36
CA TYR A 51 11.61 -1.57 8.34
C TYR A 51 12.69 -1.90 9.39
N PRO A 52 13.40 -0.91 9.94
CA PRO A 52 14.41 -1.16 10.96
C PRO A 52 13.77 -1.48 12.31
N ALA A 53 14.43 -2.30 13.15
CA ALA A 53 14.01 -2.54 14.52
C ALA A 53 14.02 -1.24 15.35
N LYS A 54 14.96 -0.34 15.07
CA LYS A 54 15.08 1.00 15.65
C LYS A 54 15.41 2.00 14.54
N PHE A 55 14.67 3.07 14.46
CA PHE A 55 14.96 4.14 13.50
C PHE A 55 16.23 4.91 13.84
N ALA A 56 16.81 5.54 12.82
CA ALA A 56 17.96 6.44 12.98
C ALA A 56 17.59 7.70 13.82
N ALA A 57 18.62 8.40 14.25
CA ALA A 57 18.43 9.59 15.09
C ALA A 57 17.82 10.78 14.30
N ASP A 58 18.03 10.82 12.98
CA ASP A 58 17.68 11.94 12.09
C ASP A 58 16.53 11.63 11.12
N SER A 59 16.18 10.35 10.95
CA SER A 59 15.20 9.94 9.95
C SER A 59 14.55 8.59 10.27
N ARG A 60 13.38 8.33 9.64
CA ARG A 60 12.63 7.08 9.77
C ARG A 60 12.33 6.55 8.37
N THR A 61 13.07 5.56 7.91
CA THR A 61 12.92 5.02 6.55
C THR A 61 12.40 3.61 6.55
N VAL A 62 11.42 3.34 5.68
CA VAL A 62 10.87 2.02 5.40
C VAL A 62 10.74 1.80 3.89
N TYR A 63 10.70 0.52 3.47
CA TYR A 63 10.52 0.12 2.08
C TYR A 63 9.25 -0.70 1.97
N ALA A 64 8.41 -0.37 0.99
CA ALA A 64 7.07 -0.94 0.83
C ALA A 64 6.88 -1.58 -0.54
N SER A 65 6.10 -2.66 -0.60
CA SER A 65 5.55 -3.25 -1.82
C SER A 65 4.15 -3.79 -1.53
N GLY A 66 3.23 -3.75 -2.50
CA GLY A 66 1.85 -4.13 -2.30
C GLY A 66 0.98 -2.98 -1.79
N GLU A 67 0.05 -3.24 -0.88
CA GLU A 67 -0.85 -2.22 -0.35
C GLU A 67 -0.69 -2.07 1.16
N ILE A 68 -0.35 -0.85 1.59
CA ILE A 68 -0.03 -0.53 2.98
C ILE A 68 -0.68 0.81 3.34
N TYR A 69 -1.38 0.82 4.47
CA TYR A 69 -1.89 2.04 5.10
C TYR A 69 -1.07 2.35 6.35
N LEU A 70 -0.67 3.62 6.49
CA LEU A 70 0.13 4.10 7.61
C LEU A 70 -0.57 5.29 8.30
N GLU A 71 -0.58 5.25 9.63
CA GLU A 71 -0.80 6.41 10.50
C GLU A 71 0.54 6.74 11.15
N VAL A 72 1.31 7.62 10.51
CA VAL A 72 2.67 7.95 10.94
C VAL A 72 2.62 8.84 12.18
N ALA A 73 3.35 8.45 13.22
CA ALA A 73 3.51 9.25 14.43
C ALA A 73 4.12 10.63 14.12
N LYS A 74 3.57 11.70 14.72
CA LYS A 74 4.04 13.07 14.49
C LYS A 74 5.43 13.25 15.08
N ASP A 75 6.39 13.62 14.23
CA ASP A 75 7.75 13.95 14.59
C ASP A 75 8.35 14.85 13.51
N ALA A 76 8.43 16.14 13.78
CA ALA A 76 8.90 17.15 12.83
C ALA A 76 10.43 17.12 12.65
N GLU A 77 11.16 16.63 13.65
CA GLU A 77 12.62 16.61 13.64
C GLU A 77 13.16 15.36 12.93
N ARG A 78 12.40 14.27 12.91
CA ARG A 78 12.75 13.03 12.20
C ARG A 78 11.72 12.69 11.13
N PRO A 79 11.91 13.18 9.90
CA PRO A 79 11.02 12.86 8.79
C PRO A 79 10.86 11.35 8.60
N PHE A 80 9.66 10.93 8.18
CA PHE A 80 9.36 9.54 7.83
C PHE A 80 9.37 9.39 6.32
N TYR A 81 10.12 8.43 5.82
CA TYR A 81 10.26 8.14 4.40
C TYR A 81 9.72 6.76 4.07
N VAL A 82 8.88 6.67 3.03
CA VAL A 82 8.52 5.39 2.42
C VAL A 82 9.08 5.35 1.02
N VAL A 83 9.93 4.35 0.75
CA VAL A 83 10.51 4.10 -0.57
C VAL A 83 9.72 2.99 -1.24
N VAL A 84 9.21 3.26 -2.45
CA VAL A 84 8.36 2.34 -3.21
C VAL A 84 8.44 2.63 -4.71
N ASP A 85 8.75 1.66 -5.54
CA ASP A 85 8.74 1.76 -7.02
C ASP A 85 9.40 3.04 -7.57
N GLY A 86 10.57 3.43 -7.03
CA GLY A 86 11.26 4.64 -7.44
C GLY A 86 10.66 5.96 -6.93
N ILE A 87 9.62 5.89 -6.10
CA ILE A 87 9.01 7.03 -5.42
C ILE A 87 9.52 7.09 -3.99
N THR A 88 9.92 8.25 -3.53
CA THR A 88 10.20 8.51 -2.10
C THR A 88 9.11 9.42 -1.53
N VAL A 89 8.30 8.88 -0.63
CA VAL A 89 7.24 9.61 0.07
C VAL A 89 7.77 10.11 1.40
N LYS A 90 7.83 11.44 1.60
CA LYS A 90 8.27 12.10 2.83
C LYS A 90 7.08 12.68 3.58
N VAL A 91 6.99 12.39 4.88
CA VAL A 91 5.96 12.89 5.78
C VAL A 91 6.51 13.21 7.18
N LEU A 92 5.78 14.00 7.98
CA LEU A 92 6.16 14.38 9.36
C LEU A 92 5.14 13.92 10.42
N GLY A 93 4.04 13.28 9.99
CA GLY A 93 2.92 12.87 10.85
C GLY A 93 1.63 12.90 10.07
N THR A 94 1.35 11.83 9.34
CA THR A 94 0.44 11.83 8.20
C THR A 94 -0.23 10.46 8.12
N SER A 95 -1.51 10.44 7.75
CA SER A 95 -2.25 9.21 7.45
C SER A 95 -2.43 9.06 5.94
N PHE A 96 -1.92 7.97 5.36
CA PHE A 96 -1.93 7.75 3.92
C PHE A 96 -1.88 6.27 3.54
N ASN A 97 -2.35 5.97 2.33
CA ASN A 97 -2.31 4.64 1.73
C ASN A 97 -1.37 4.62 0.54
N ILE A 98 -0.59 3.57 0.44
CA ILE A 98 0.22 3.25 -0.74
C ILE A 98 -0.32 1.96 -1.34
N ARG A 99 -0.47 1.92 -2.68
CA ARG A 99 -0.74 0.71 -3.46
C ARG A 99 0.25 0.61 -4.59
N ALA A 100 1.10 -0.43 -4.51
CA ALA A 100 2.25 -0.63 -5.38
C ALA A 100 2.55 -2.13 -5.55
N TYR A 101 1.58 -2.89 -6.08
CA TYR A 101 1.80 -4.29 -6.43
C TYR A 101 2.67 -4.40 -7.67
N ALA A 102 3.61 -5.35 -7.67
CA ALA A 102 4.56 -5.52 -8.78
C ALA A 102 3.88 -5.88 -10.10
N ASP A 103 2.74 -6.57 -10.04
CA ASP A 103 1.94 -6.99 -11.20
C ASP A 103 0.85 -5.99 -11.60
N GLU A 104 0.82 -4.81 -10.97
CA GLU A 104 -0.02 -3.67 -11.37
C GLU A 104 0.81 -2.63 -12.10
N ASN A 105 0.23 -2.05 -13.15
CA ASN A 105 0.91 -1.03 -13.97
C ASN A 105 1.00 0.34 -13.31
N GLU A 106 0.41 0.49 -12.11
CA GLU A 106 0.29 1.79 -11.45
C GLU A 106 0.70 1.70 -10.00
N THR A 107 1.47 2.70 -9.55
CA THR A 107 1.69 2.97 -8.12
C THR A 107 0.82 4.15 -7.70
N LYS A 108 0.09 4.00 -6.61
CA LYS A 108 -0.85 5.00 -6.10
C LYS A 108 -0.49 5.38 -4.66
N VAL A 109 -0.41 6.69 -4.38
CA VAL A 109 -0.21 7.24 -3.03
C VAL A 109 -1.40 8.14 -2.72
N THR A 110 -2.19 7.81 -1.71
CA THR A 110 -3.42 8.53 -1.34
C THR A 110 -3.28 9.15 0.04
N LEU A 111 -3.47 10.45 0.14
CA LEU A 111 -3.40 11.19 1.38
C LEU A 111 -4.78 11.29 2.05
N LEU A 112 -4.85 10.88 3.33
CA LEU A 112 -6.04 11.01 4.18
C LEU A 112 -5.94 12.25 5.07
N GLU A 113 -4.84 12.37 5.84
CA GLU A 113 -4.64 13.47 6.78
C GLU A 113 -3.16 13.91 6.75
N GLY A 114 -2.92 15.21 6.91
CA GLY A 114 -1.58 15.79 6.97
C GLY A 114 -1.10 16.31 5.61
N LYS A 115 0.16 16.08 5.28
CA LYS A 115 0.82 16.52 4.04
C LYS A 115 1.83 15.48 3.58
N ILE A 116 1.87 15.24 2.28
CA ILE A 116 2.89 14.41 1.62
C ILE A 116 3.74 15.28 0.70
N ALA A 117 5.07 15.05 0.71
CA ALA A 117 5.98 15.41 -0.34
C ALA A 117 6.46 14.10 -1.01
N ALA A 118 6.07 13.86 -2.25
CA ALA A 118 6.45 12.68 -3.01
C ALA A 118 7.51 13.07 -4.05
N GLN A 119 8.70 12.51 -3.93
CA GLN A 119 9.80 12.69 -4.88
C GLN A 119 9.77 11.58 -5.92
N ILE A 120 9.76 11.96 -7.20
CA ILE A 120 9.85 11.05 -8.34
C ILE A 120 10.91 11.61 -9.28
N ASN A 121 12.02 10.90 -9.44
CA ASN A 121 13.21 11.45 -10.09
C ASN A 121 13.56 12.82 -9.47
N ASP A 122 13.71 13.86 -10.28
CA ASP A 122 14.07 15.22 -9.83
C ASP A 122 12.86 16.12 -9.54
N LYS A 123 11.62 15.57 -9.52
CA LYS A 123 10.39 16.35 -9.31
C LYS A 123 9.72 15.98 -8.01
N GLU A 124 9.28 17.02 -7.28
CA GLU A 124 8.48 16.87 -6.06
C GLU A 124 7.00 17.15 -6.33
N TYR A 125 6.14 16.28 -5.82
CA TYR A 125 4.68 16.38 -5.87
C TYR A 125 4.14 16.52 -4.45
N THR A 126 3.52 17.65 -4.15
CA THR A 126 2.86 17.87 -2.86
C THR A 126 1.40 17.40 -2.92
N LEU A 127 0.98 16.60 -1.95
CA LEU A 127 -0.42 16.18 -1.78
C LEU A 127 -1.04 16.85 -0.56
N THR A 128 -2.34 17.17 -0.71
CA THR A 128 -3.25 17.60 0.36
C THR A 128 -4.32 16.52 0.58
N PRO A 129 -5.04 16.49 1.71
CA PRO A 129 -6.06 15.49 1.99
C PRO A 129 -7.08 15.34 0.86
N GLY A 130 -7.45 14.07 0.55
CA GLY A 130 -8.34 13.73 -0.56
C GLY A 130 -7.66 13.68 -1.93
N LYS A 131 -6.33 13.88 -2.01
CA LYS A 131 -5.56 13.75 -3.25
C LYS A 131 -4.86 12.41 -3.32
N GLN A 132 -4.83 11.86 -4.53
CA GLN A 132 -4.10 10.65 -4.89
C GLN A 132 -3.12 10.97 -6.01
N LEU A 133 -1.84 10.71 -5.76
CA LEU A 133 -0.81 10.63 -6.78
C LEU A 133 -0.88 9.26 -7.42
N LYS A 134 -0.91 9.21 -8.74
CA LYS A 134 -0.88 8.02 -9.58
C LYS A 134 0.32 8.10 -10.49
N CYS A 135 1.16 7.08 -10.46
CA CYS A 135 2.33 6.93 -11.32
C CYS A 135 2.15 5.68 -12.16
N ASP A 136 2.14 5.84 -13.47
CA ASP A 136 2.16 4.74 -14.42
C ASP A 136 3.60 4.21 -14.53
N LYS A 137 3.78 2.89 -14.45
CA LYS A 137 5.09 2.22 -14.50
C LYS A 137 5.62 2.07 -15.93
N THR A 138 4.76 2.28 -16.94
CA THR A 138 5.10 2.01 -18.36
C THR A 138 5.40 3.27 -19.15
N PHE A 139 4.39 4.09 -19.42
CA PHE A 139 4.51 5.22 -20.35
C PHE A 139 3.85 6.52 -19.87
N GLY A 140 3.10 6.48 -18.77
CA GLY A 140 2.39 7.64 -18.24
C GLY A 140 3.22 8.38 -17.20
N GLY A 141 3.29 9.71 -17.29
CA GLY A 141 3.86 10.54 -16.22
C GLY A 141 2.98 10.52 -14.97
N PRO A 142 3.51 11.02 -13.83
CA PRO A 142 2.72 11.19 -12.62
C PRO A 142 1.53 12.13 -12.81
N SER A 143 0.40 11.76 -12.24
CA SER A 143 -0.83 12.58 -12.24
C SER A 143 -1.44 12.65 -10.85
N VAL A 144 -2.13 13.75 -10.52
CA VAL A 144 -2.81 13.92 -9.23
C VAL A 144 -4.30 14.06 -9.48
N ARG A 145 -5.10 13.25 -8.79
CA ARG A 145 -6.57 13.28 -8.87
C ARG A 145 -7.20 13.41 -7.48
N THR A 146 -8.47 13.83 -7.46
CA THR A 146 -9.29 13.82 -6.24
C THR A 146 -9.96 12.46 -6.11
N VAL A 147 -9.93 11.91 -4.89
CA VAL A 147 -10.56 10.64 -4.53
C VAL A 147 -11.25 10.78 -3.17
N ASP A 148 -12.15 9.85 -2.85
CA ASP A 148 -12.64 9.68 -1.48
C ASP A 148 -11.66 8.76 -0.72
N PRO A 149 -10.87 9.27 0.23
CA PRO A 149 -9.90 8.45 0.95
C PRO A 149 -10.56 7.32 1.75
N ALA A 150 -11.80 7.51 2.22
CA ALA A 150 -12.51 6.51 3.01
C ALA A 150 -12.81 5.23 2.20
N GLU A 151 -13.00 5.36 0.89
CA GLU A 151 -13.14 4.21 -0.02
C GLU A 151 -11.83 3.47 -0.17
N ILE A 152 -10.73 4.21 -0.35
CA ILE A 152 -9.39 3.64 -0.59
C ILE A 152 -8.93 2.79 0.59
N VAL A 153 -9.18 3.23 1.83
CA VAL A 153 -8.75 2.51 3.04
C VAL A 153 -9.83 1.63 3.65
N SER A 154 -10.96 1.42 2.95
CA SER A 154 -12.06 0.58 3.43
C SER A 154 -11.61 -0.85 3.79
N TRP A 155 -10.58 -1.35 3.12
CA TRP A 155 -10.00 -2.67 3.35
C TRP A 155 -9.45 -2.87 4.78
N THR A 156 -9.02 -1.79 5.45
CA THR A 156 -8.56 -1.83 6.86
C THR A 156 -9.69 -2.10 7.86
N ARG A 157 -10.94 -1.98 7.39
CA ARG A 157 -12.19 -2.19 8.14
C ARG A 157 -12.94 -3.45 7.74
N GLY A 158 -12.31 -4.32 6.92
CA GLY A 158 -12.87 -5.61 6.54
C GLY A 158 -13.74 -5.62 5.29
N TYR A 159 -13.71 -4.58 4.45
CA TYR A 159 -14.48 -4.54 3.19
C TYR A 159 -13.79 -3.70 2.13
N TYR A 160 -14.09 -3.96 0.87
CA TYR A 160 -13.67 -3.16 -0.27
C TYR A 160 -14.86 -2.40 -0.83
N ILE A 161 -14.73 -1.09 -1.02
CA ILE A 161 -15.72 -0.24 -1.69
C ILE A 161 -15.26 0.04 -3.11
N PHE A 162 -16.13 -0.25 -4.07
CA PHE A 162 -15.92 0.07 -5.47
C PHE A 162 -16.99 1.06 -5.92
N LYS A 163 -16.61 2.24 -6.38
CA LYS A 163 -17.51 3.24 -6.97
C LYS A 163 -17.10 3.53 -8.39
N LYS A 164 -17.90 3.09 -9.35
CA LYS A 164 -17.60 3.22 -10.77
C LYS A 164 -16.20 2.73 -11.13
N ALA A 165 -15.76 1.64 -10.51
CA ALA A 165 -14.47 1.02 -10.77
C ALA A 165 -14.55 0.14 -12.02
N ARG A 166 -13.49 0.12 -12.84
CA ARG A 166 -13.38 -0.86 -13.92
C ARG A 166 -13.25 -2.26 -13.33
N LEU A 167 -13.84 -3.24 -13.99
CA LEU A 167 -13.78 -4.63 -13.51
C LEU A 167 -12.35 -5.14 -13.40
N GLN A 168 -11.42 -4.61 -14.20
CA GLN A 168 -9.99 -4.87 -14.06
C GLN A 168 -9.44 -4.43 -12.69
N GLU A 169 -9.87 -3.26 -12.18
CA GLU A 169 -9.44 -2.77 -10.87
C GLU A 169 -10.03 -3.62 -9.74
N VAL A 170 -11.30 -4.07 -9.91
CA VAL A 170 -11.95 -5.00 -8.98
C VAL A 170 -11.21 -6.32 -8.95
N ALA A 171 -10.92 -6.90 -10.11
CA ALA A 171 -10.17 -8.15 -10.24
C ALA A 171 -8.78 -8.06 -9.60
N ASN A 172 -8.03 -6.98 -9.86
CA ASN A 172 -6.72 -6.73 -9.27
C ASN A 172 -6.75 -6.64 -7.74
N THR A 173 -7.83 -6.12 -7.17
CA THR A 173 -8.00 -6.05 -5.72
C THR A 173 -8.34 -7.42 -5.14
N LEU A 174 -9.28 -8.13 -5.75
CA LEU A 174 -9.82 -9.36 -5.19
C LEU A 174 -8.89 -10.57 -5.39
N LYS A 175 -8.05 -10.60 -6.44
CA LYS A 175 -7.11 -11.71 -6.66
C LYS A 175 -6.19 -11.96 -5.47
N ASN A 176 -5.67 -10.89 -4.84
CA ASN A 176 -4.79 -11.01 -3.69
C ASN A 176 -5.55 -11.46 -2.44
N TRP A 177 -6.75 -10.90 -2.22
CA TRP A 177 -7.56 -11.24 -1.06
C TRP A 177 -8.08 -12.67 -1.12
N TYR A 178 -8.56 -13.13 -2.28
CA TYR A 178 -9.02 -14.53 -2.41
C TYR A 178 -7.90 -15.51 -2.78
N GLY A 179 -6.69 -15.02 -3.09
CA GLY A 179 -5.54 -15.84 -3.48
C GLY A 179 -5.82 -16.65 -4.76
N VAL A 180 -6.45 -16.00 -5.74
CA VAL A 180 -6.86 -16.58 -7.02
C VAL A 180 -6.26 -15.81 -8.20
N ASN A 181 -6.16 -16.46 -9.34
CA ASN A 181 -5.81 -15.80 -10.59
C ASN A 181 -7.10 -15.45 -11.34
N ILE A 182 -7.38 -14.16 -11.52
CA ILE A 182 -8.58 -13.66 -12.21
C ILE A 182 -8.16 -13.18 -13.60
N VAL A 183 -8.72 -13.81 -14.62
CA VAL A 183 -8.51 -13.46 -16.03
C VAL A 183 -9.81 -12.88 -16.58
N LEU A 184 -9.73 -11.71 -17.18
CA LEU A 184 -10.85 -11.05 -17.85
C LEU A 184 -10.73 -11.25 -19.36
N SER A 185 -11.82 -11.62 -20.01
CA SER A 185 -11.88 -11.67 -21.48
C SER A 185 -11.85 -10.26 -22.08
N SER A 186 -11.59 -10.19 -23.38
CA SER A 186 -11.65 -8.93 -24.13
C SER A 186 -13.01 -8.26 -23.98
N GLY A 187 -13.03 -7.01 -23.51
CA GLY A 187 -14.24 -6.23 -23.25
C GLY A 187 -14.79 -6.32 -21.82
N ALA A 188 -14.47 -7.37 -21.05
CA ALA A 188 -14.90 -7.46 -19.65
C ALA A 188 -14.14 -6.50 -18.74
N SER A 189 -12.87 -6.18 -19.06
CA SER A 189 -12.00 -5.29 -18.27
C SER A 189 -12.56 -3.88 -18.06
N ASP A 190 -13.31 -3.37 -19.05
CA ASP A 190 -13.85 -2.01 -19.06
C ASP A 190 -15.26 -1.89 -18.45
N ILE A 191 -15.90 -3.01 -18.11
CA ILE A 191 -17.19 -3.02 -17.42
C ILE A 191 -17.05 -2.28 -16.11
N ILE A 192 -18.02 -1.41 -15.83
CA ILE A 192 -18.04 -0.58 -14.63
C ILE A 192 -18.82 -1.28 -13.53
N TYR A 193 -18.18 -1.46 -12.39
CA TYR A 193 -18.76 -2.05 -11.20
C TYR A 193 -18.90 -1.02 -10.07
N THR A 194 -20.02 -1.07 -9.36
CA THR A 194 -20.24 -0.33 -8.11
C THR A 194 -20.80 -1.28 -7.07
N GLY A 195 -20.15 -1.39 -5.94
CA GLY A 195 -20.58 -2.29 -4.88
C GLY A 195 -19.61 -2.34 -3.71
N VAL A 196 -19.99 -3.11 -2.69
CA VAL A 196 -19.16 -3.39 -1.52
C VAL A 196 -18.92 -4.90 -1.46
N VAL A 197 -17.68 -5.29 -1.22
CA VAL A 197 -17.28 -6.69 -1.01
C VAL A 197 -16.77 -6.81 0.42
N ASN A 198 -17.44 -7.64 1.22
CA ASN A 198 -16.97 -7.98 2.56
C ASN A 198 -15.81 -8.97 2.45
N LYS A 199 -14.72 -8.77 3.17
CA LYS A 199 -13.55 -9.66 3.18
C LYS A 199 -13.87 -11.06 3.72
N GLU A 200 -14.92 -11.21 4.53
CA GLU A 200 -15.41 -12.51 5.02
C GLU A 200 -16.32 -13.24 4.01
N GLU A 201 -16.77 -12.54 2.95
CA GLU A 201 -17.61 -13.14 1.91
C GLU A 201 -16.82 -14.15 1.08
N LYS A 202 -17.43 -15.28 0.75
CA LYS A 202 -16.82 -16.27 -0.15
C LYS A 202 -16.78 -15.74 -1.59
N LEU A 203 -15.72 -16.08 -2.32
CA LEU A 203 -15.54 -15.67 -3.72
C LEU A 203 -16.74 -16.03 -4.61
N GLU A 204 -17.31 -17.23 -4.43
CA GLU A 204 -18.44 -17.71 -5.23
C GLU A 204 -19.70 -16.85 -5.05
N VAL A 205 -19.88 -16.27 -3.85
CA VAL A 205 -21.00 -15.36 -3.58
C VAL A 205 -20.79 -14.04 -4.31
N PHE A 206 -19.57 -13.50 -4.28
CA PHE A 206 -19.22 -12.32 -5.06
C PHE A 206 -19.41 -12.55 -6.57
N LEU A 207 -18.90 -13.66 -7.11
CA LEU A 207 -18.99 -13.97 -8.54
C LEU A 207 -20.44 -14.10 -9.01
N ARG A 208 -21.31 -14.78 -8.22
CA ARG A 208 -22.74 -14.87 -8.51
C ARG A 208 -23.40 -13.49 -8.55
N ARG A 209 -23.13 -12.66 -7.54
CA ARG A 209 -23.66 -11.30 -7.49
C ARG A 209 -23.16 -10.44 -8.66
N LEU A 210 -21.91 -10.63 -9.09
CA LEU A 210 -21.38 -9.95 -10.27
C LEU A 210 -22.13 -10.34 -11.54
N GLU A 211 -22.45 -11.62 -11.73
CA GLU A 211 -23.27 -12.11 -12.86
C GLU A 211 -24.70 -11.53 -12.84
N GLU A 212 -25.28 -11.35 -11.64
CA GLU A 212 -26.64 -10.81 -11.46
C GLU A 212 -26.73 -9.31 -11.81
N VAL A 213 -25.66 -8.53 -11.55
CA VAL A 213 -25.69 -7.06 -11.73
C VAL A 213 -24.98 -6.60 -13.00
N SER A 214 -24.38 -7.51 -13.76
CA SER A 214 -23.64 -7.20 -14.99
C SER A 214 -23.85 -8.33 -16.02
N ASN A 215 -23.63 -7.99 -17.30
CA ASN A 215 -23.76 -8.97 -18.39
C ASN A 215 -22.49 -9.83 -18.56
N VAL A 216 -21.90 -10.30 -17.47
CA VAL A 216 -20.74 -11.21 -17.52
C VAL A 216 -21.12 -12.61 -17.08
N LYS A 217 -20.30 -13.57 -17.45
CA LYS A 217 -20.30 -14.93 -16.93
C LYS A 217 -18.99 -15.21 -16.22
N CYS A 218 -19.05 -15.96 -15.13
CA CYS A 218 -17.91 -16.31 -14.32
C CYS A 218 -17.70 -17.81 -14.30
N ASN A 219 -16.50 -18.26 -14.59
CA ASN A 219 -16.11 -19.66 -14.44
C ASN A 219 -14.98 -19.73 -13.39
N CYS A 220 -15.20 -20.50 -12.33
CA CYS A 220 -14.24 -20.70 -11.26
C CYS A 220 -13.80 -22.16 -11.23
N ASN A 221 -12.53 -22.42 -11.49
CA ASN A 221 -11.91 -23.73 -11.40
C ASN A 221 -10.71 -23.69 -10.45
N GLY A 222 -10.95 -24.04 -9.19
CA GLY A 222 -9.95 -23.96 -8.13
C GLY A 222 -9.42 -22.54 -7.92
N LYS A 223 -8.14 -22.31 -8.25
CA LYS A 223 -7.50 -21.00 -8.14
C LYS A 223 -7.62 -20.12 -9.40
N PHE A 224 -8.27 -20.59 -10.44
CA PHE A 224 -8.43 -19.84 -11.69
C PHE A 224 -9.87 -19.40 -11.86
N VAL A 225 -10.06 -18.10 -12.06
CA VAL A 225 -11.35 -17.46 -12.34
C VAL A 225 -11.26 -16.79 -13.70
N THR A 226 -12.19 -17.12 -14.59
CA THR A 226 -12.35 -16.44 -15.88
C THR A 226 -13.66 -15.68 -15.87
N ILE A 227 -13.64 -14.40 -16.26
CA ILE A 227 -14.82 -13.54 -16.39
C ILE A 227 -14.91 -13.07 -17.84
N TYR A 228 -16.04 -13.37 -18.53
CA TYR A 228 -16.25 -13.13 -19.95
C TYR A 228 -17.67 -12.70 -20.28
#